data_6f28a524f545b3d4edb1f14959272273
#
_entry.id   6f28a524f545b3d4edb1f14959272273
#
_cell.length_a   1.000
_cell.length_b   1.000
_cell.length_c   1.000
_cell.angle_alpha   90.00
_cell.angle_beta   90.00
_cell.angle_gamma   90.00
#
_symmetry.space_group_name_H-M   'P 1'
#
loop_
_entity.id
_entity.type
_entity.pdbx_description
1 polymer ?
#
loop_
_entity_poly.entity_id
_entity_poly.type
_entity_poly.pdbx_seq_one_letter_code
_entity_poly.pdbx_strand_id
1 'polypeptide(L)'
;MKKRILAVLLAATMVTGMIPGCGGSNQKSDGKTTEKSAEAEKAGETGGGKEAAGTQKSDITLRFIDVNPSPQRQAYYEGVFEKFKGETGITVAYESVPWDDAANKLTVLGTSGQLPDVMTTHPLWLGQFTESNWVLPIDEYAEEHKDEFVDIISKSNWVNEKANYGHIYTIPDGFMVKGIFYRKDWVEEIGYEIPTGDDWTYEAYFDLIKALTDKEKKRYGNSFRGARGAFDPLLVYLQTFTGGYVYDEEGNCLLNKPECVDAFEKWCAVYKDGYVPEDSINWGFVEMVDNFTGGLTGTISNDSEVAVACETNMKPEQWGVLPMPVSTVDHKLLNTSSSPYSYTISAQSEHPDEALMLMDYLVKPENNIEYCKLGGLIPIKKEASKDPTYGEDGPYAAFLNQLNDPDFTVPPMYGPFNYTDLHQDTFHAEMQKYLLGKQSAEDVLNNISNELTKRMKEYLAANEGSAIESPRTLQ
;
A
#
# COMPACT_ATOMS: atom_id res chain seq x y z
N MET A 1 23.57 44.90 31.47
CA MET A 1 24.65 44.36 32.34
C MET A 1 24.76 42.85 32.11
N LYS A 2 25.99 42.48 31.67
CA LYS A 2 26.69 41.15 31.78
C LYS A 2 25.91 39.84 31.42
N LYS A 3 26.07 39.37 30.22
CA LYS A 3 26.73 38.14 29.70
C LYS A 3 27.05 37.04 30.75
N ARG A 4 26.59 35.82 30.49
CA ARG A 4 27.40 34.59 30.65
C ARG A 4 26.99 33.51 29.64
N ILE A 5 27.92 33.26 28.73
CA ILE A 5 28.02 32.15 27.79
C ILE A 5 28.56 30.95 28.58
N LEU A 6 27.97 29.77 28.39
CA LEU A 6 28.61 28.52 28.84
C LEU A 6 28.71 27.59 27.64
N ALA A 7 29.95 27.48 27.12
CA ALA A 7 30.34 26.50 26.13
C ALA A 7 30.73 25.19 26.83
N VAL A 8 30.22 24.05 26.38
CA VAL A 8 30.70 22.73 26.78
C VAL A 8 31.38 22.08 25.57
N LEU A 9 32.70 21.95 25.69
CA LEU A 9 33.53 21.13 24.79
C LEU A 9 33.31 19.63 25.09
N LEU A 10 33.05 18.84 24.07
CA LEU A 10 33.22 17.39 24.14
C LEU A 10 34.51 17.01 23.40
N ALA A 11 35.43 16.42 24.12
CA ALA A 11 36.70 15.91 23.63
C ALA A 11 36.49 14.50 23.05
N ALA A 12 36.96 14.30 21.82
CA ALA A 12 37.10 13.01 21.17
C ALA A 12 38.39 12.32 21.67
N THR A 13 38.27 11.07 22.13
CA THR A 13 39.41 10.18 22.35
C THR A 13 39.42 9.08 21.30
N MET A 14 40.37 9.17 20.37
CA MET A 14 40.78 8.06 19.50
C MET A 14 41.64 7.08 20.30
N VAL A 15 41.32 5.80 20.21
CA VAL A 15 42.23 4.71 20.60
C VAL A 15 42.60 3.91 19.37
N THR A 16 43.83 4.06 18.94
CA THR A 16 44.55 3.21 17.99
C THR A 16 45.13 2.01 18.73
N GLY A 17 44.81 0.80 18.27
CA GLY A 17 45.42 -0.42 18.74
C GLY A 17 45.97 -1.22 17.55
N MET A 18 47.29 -1.36 17.57
CA MET A 18 48.12 -2.06 16.56
C MET A 18 48.02 -3.58 16.63
N ILE A 19 48.15 -4.17 15.44
CA ILE A 19 48.40 -5.60 15.19
C ILE A 19 49.86 -5.95 15.51
N PRO A 20 50.18 -7.18 15.91
CA PRO A 20 51.21 -7.88 15.18
C PRO A 20 50.84 -9.30 14.76
N GLY A 21 51.31 -9.65 13.59
CA GLY A 21 51.18 -10.94 12.95
C GLY A 21 52.37 -11.88 13.25
N CYS A 22 52.36 -12.97 12.56
CA CYS A 22 53.30 -14.10 12.31
C CYS A 22 52.66 -15.41 12.73
N GLY A 23 52.64 -16.47 11.96
CA GLY A 23 53.43 -16.96 10.83
C GLY A 23 53.19 -18.46 10.67
N GLY A 24 53.13 -18.88 9.49
CA GLY A 24 53.22 -20.02 8.73
C GLY A 24 53.39 -21.45 9.31
N SER A 25 52.79 -22.40 8.60
CA SER A 25 53.58 -23.46 7.94
C SER A 25 52.68 -24.41 7.14
N ASN A 26 53.16 -24.73 5.94
CA ASN A 26 52.71 -25.77 5.01
C ASN A 26 52.71 -27.17 5.63
N GLN A 27 51.74 -28.00 5.21
CA GLN A 27 52.08 -29.40 4.78
C GLN A 27 51.08 -29.90 3.76
N LYS A 28 51.63 -30.26 2.60
CA LYS A 28 51.05 -31.12 1.57
C LYS A 28 51.05 -32.56 2.03
N SER A 29 50.03 -33.33 1.65
CA SER A 29 50.27 -34.74 1.28
C SER A 29 49.24 -35.18 0.25
N ASP A 30 49.81 -35.73 -0.84
CA ASP A 30 49.17 -36.35 -1.99
C ASP A 30 48.57 -37.71 -1.63
N GLY A 31 47.61 -38.13 -2.46
CA GLY A 31 47.55 -39.53 -2.73
C GLY A 31 46.20 -40.20 -3.03
N LYS A 32 45.95 -40.30 -4.33
CA LYS A 32 45.50 -41.47 -5.12
C LYS A 32 44.03 -41.86 -5.16
N THR A 33 43.52 -41.61 -6.35
CA THR A 33 42.61 -42.36 -7.24
C THR A 33 42.42 -43.84 -6.95
N THR A 34 41.17 -44.33 -7.01
CA THR A 34 40.84 -45.58 -7.73
C THR A 34 39.38 -45.55 -8.21
N GLU A 35 39.21 -45.56 -9.52
CA GLU A 35 38.02 -45.97 -10.26
C GLU A 35 37.73 -47.47 -10.03
N LYS A 36 36.45 -47.82 -9.99
CA LYS A 36 35.97 -49.07 -10.59
C LYS A 36 34.51 -48.99 -10.99
N SER A 37 34.32 -49.21 -12.25
CA SER A 37 33.11 -49.31 -13.05
C SER A 37 32.41 -50.66 -12.93
N ALA A 38 31.13 -50.64 -13.38
CA ALA A 38 30.28 -51.67 -13.97
C ALA A 38 29.68 -52.67 -12.97
N GLU A 39 28.45 -53.12 -13.06
CA GLU A 39 27.68 -53.58 -14.23
C GLU A 39 26.19 -53.69 -13.91
N ALA A 40 25.36 -53.60 -14.91
CA ALA A 40 23.91 -53.71 -14.87
C ALA A 40 23.44 -55.17 -14.76
N GLU A 41 22.33 -55.42 -14.08
CA GLU A 41 21.46 -56.54 -14.41
C GLU A 41 19.98 -56.22 -14.24
N LYS A 42 19.22 -56.62 -15.27
CA LYS A 42 17.76 -56.53 -15.41
C LYS A 42 17.10 -57.75 -14.77
N ALA A 43 15.94 -57.55 -14.22
CA ALA A 43 14.66 -58.21 -14.53
C ALA A 43 13.77 -58.43 -13.31
N GLY A 44 12.47 -58.19 -13.51
CA GLY A 44 11.41 -58.96 -12.88
C GLY A 44 10.18 -58.12 -12.40
N GLU A 45 9.18 -58.01 -13.27
CA GLU A 45 7.80 -57.62 -12.89
C GLU A 45 7.20 -58.51 -11.83
N THR A 46 6.41 -57.95 -10.91
CA THR A 46 4.98 -58.23 -10.73
C THR A 46 4.44 -57.67 -9.39
N GLY A 47 3.24 -57.13 -9.43
CA GLY A 47 2.32 -57.21 -8.30
C GLY A 47 1.88 -55.85 -7.67
N GLY A 48 0.70 -55.41 -8.03
CA GLY A 48 0.05 -54.21 -7.53
C GLY A 48 -0.18 -54.16 -6.00
N GLY A 49 0.00 -52.99 -5.51
CA GLY A 49 -0.44 -52.55 -4.22
C GLY A 49 -0.64 -51.04 -4.29
N LYS A 50 -1.89 -50.56 -4.15
CA LYS A 50 -2.16 -49.16 -3.90
C LYS A 50 -1.56 -48.82 -2.56
N GLU A 51 -0.37 -48.28 -2.54
CA GLU A 51 0.14 -47.54 -1.39
C GLU A 51 -0.35 -46.08 -1.47
N ALA A 52 -0.85 -45.61 -0.34
CA ALA A 52 -1.17 -44.21 -0.12
C ALA A 52 0.06 -43.36 -0.47
N ALA A 53 -0.15 -42.26 -1.21
CA ALA A 53 0.87 -41.30 -1.51
C ALA A 53 1.48 -40.77 -0.21
N GLY A 54 2.57 -41.34 0.20
CA GLY A 54 3.45 -40.77 1.21
C GLY A 54 4.06 -39.51 0.61
N THR A 55 3.86 -38.38 1.27
CA THR A 55 4.47 -37.09 0.96
C THR A 55 5.97 -37.31 0.80
N GLN A 56 6.46 -37.29 -0.44
CA GLN A 56 7.89 -37.30 -0.73
C GLN A 56 8.43 -36.00 -0.13
N LYS A 57 9.32 -36.08 0.86
CA LYS A 57 9.98 -34.90 1.40
C LYS A 57 10.68 -34.20 0.25
N SER A 58 10.21 -33.02 -0.12
CA SER A 58 10.90 -32.14 -1.06
C SER A 58 12.14 -31.59 -0.36
N ASP A 59 13.30 -31.66 -1.00
CA ASP A 59 14.54 -31.03 -0.51
C ASP A 59 14.59 -29.52 -0.88
N ILE A 60 13.48 -28.96 -1.41
CA ILE A 60 13.40 -27.59 -1.86
C ILE A 60 13.25 -26.65 -0.65
N THR A 61 14.03 -25.59 -0.68
CA THR A 61 13.92 -24.47 0.26
C THR A 61 13.78 -23.18 -0.53
N LEU A 62 12.60 -22.57 -0.45
CA LEU A 62 12.34 -21.24 -1.03
C LEU A 62 12.81 -20.15 -0.06
N ARG A 63 13.40 -19.10 -0.60
CA ARG A 63 13.73 -17.87 0.15
C ARG A 63 12.59 -16.87 -0.01
N PHE A 64 12.15 -16.29 1.11
CA PHE A 64 11.09 -15.28 1.11
C PHE A 64 11.57 -14.02 1.85
N ILE A 65 11.36 -12.84 1.24
CA ILE A 65 11.64 -11.54 1.88
C ILE A 65 10.33 -10.76 2.09
N ASP A 66 10.08 -10.38 3.35
CA ASP A 66 9.03 -9.42 3.74
C ASP A 66 9.64 -8.01 3.89
N VAL A 67 9.09 -7.03 3.17
CA VAL A 67 9.58 -5.64 3.15
C VAL A 67 8.84 -4.70 4.11
N ASN A 68 7.91 -5.21 4.89
CA ASN A 68 7.18 -4.43 5.89
C ASN A 68 7.00 -5.23 7.20
N PRO A 69 8.09 -5.60 7.86
CA PRO A 69 8.03 -6.47 9.02
C PRO A 69 7.37 -5.80 10.22
N SER A 70 6.57 -6.60 10.92
CA SER A 70 6.14 -6.36 12.29
C SER A 70 6.16 -7.68 13.06
N PRO A 71 6.15 -7.68 14.39
CA PRO A 71 6.08 -8.92 15.16
C PRO A 71 4.87 -9.80 14.78
N GLN A 72 3.73 -9.17 14.47
CA GLN A 72 2.50 -9.86 14.07
C GLN A 72 2.63 -10.49 12.69
N ARG A 73 3.18 -9.74 11.70
CA ARG A 73 3.43 -10.26 10.34
C ARG A 73 4.44 -11.40 10.35
N GLN A 74 5.53 -11.26 11.11
CA GLN A 74 6.51 -12.33 11.26
C GLN A 74 5.88 -13.61 11.82
N ALA A 75 5.12 -13.50 12.91
CA ALA A 75 4.43 -14.65 13.51
C ALA A 75 3.45 -15.30 12.52
N TYR A 76 2.73 -14.51 11.74
CA TYR A 76 1.85 -15.01 10.68
C TYR A 76 2.64 -15.80 9.63
N TYR A 77 3.71 -15.21 9.06
CA TYR A 77 4.50 -15.89 8.02
C TYR A 77 5.15 -17.17 8.54
N GLU A 78 5.73 -17.16 9.74
CA GLU A 78 6.28 -18.35 10.36
C GLU A 78 5.20 -19.45 10.51
N GLY A 79 4.00 -19.08 10.93
CA GLY A 79 2.88 -20.03 11.09
C GLY A 79 2.37 -20.59 9.76
N VAL A 80 2.18 -19.75 8.74
CA VAL A 80 1.68 -20.19 7.43
C VAL A 80 2.74 -21.00 6.65
N PHE A 81 4.02 -20.70 6.81
CA PHE A 81 5.10 -21.46 6.17
C PHE A 81 5.28 -22.85 6.78
N GLU A 82 5.06 -23.01 8.07
CA GLU A 82 5.03 -24.35 8.69
C GLU A 82 3.83 -25.18 8.19
N LYS A 83 2.65 -24.56 8.02
CA LYS A 83 1.48 -25.23 7.41
C LYS A 83 1.80 -25.64 5.94
N PHE A 84 2.35 -24.71 5.14
CA PHE A 84 2.75 -24.97 3.77
C PHE A 84 3.75 -26.14 3.66
N LYS A 85 4.78 -26.14 4.52
CA LYS A 85 5.74 -27.21 4.61
C LYS A 85 5.10 -28.54 4.97
N GLY A 86 4.13 -28.53 5.89
CA GLY A 86 3.40 -29.73 6.28
C GLY A 86 2.62 -30.37 5.14
N GLU A 87 2.08 -29.54 4.24
CA GLU A 87 1.27 -29.97 3.09
C GLU A 87 2.11 -30.35 1.87
N THR A 88 3.18 -29.60 1.58
CA THR A 88 3.96 -29.73 0.34
C THR A 88 5.34 -30.39 0.53
N GLY A 89 5.87 -30.36 1.75
CA GLY A 89 7.25 -30.75 2.05
C GLY A 89 8.29 -29.65 1.73
N ILE A 90 7.88 -28.52 1.12
CA ILE A 90 8.75 -27.42 0.77
C ILE A 90 8.99 -26.54 2.00
N THR A 91 10.26 -26.22 2.27
CA THR A 91 10.64 -25.31 3.35
C THR A 91 10.67 -23.87 2.82
N VAL A 92 10.22 -22.89 3.63
CA VAL A 92 10.36 -21.47 3.30
C VAL A 92 11.27 -20.80 4.33
N ALA A 93 12.36 -20.21 3.86
CA ALA A 93 13.29 -19.44 4.69
C ALA A 93 12.85 -17.96 4.68
N TYR A 94 12.31 -17.50 5.81
CA TYR A 94 11.84 -16.13 6.00
C TYR A 94 12.99 -15.18 6.31
N GLU A 95 13.03 -14.07 5.60
CA GLU A 95 13.86 -12.90 5.89
C GLU A 95 12.97 -11.65 5.89
N SER A 96 13.26 -10.67 6.72
CA SER A 96 12.57 -9.39 6.72
C SER A 96 13.52 -8.22 6.57
N VAL A 97 13.05 -7.17 5.91
CA VAL A 97 13.80 -5.93 5.70
C VAL A 97 12.89 -4.75 6.02
N PRO A 98 13.30 -3.83 6.90
CA PRO A 98 12.54 -2.62 7.16
C PRO A 98 12.26 -1.84 5.87
N TRP A 99 11.07 -1.26 5.78
CA TRP A 99 10.59 -0.50 4.61
C TRP A 99 11.61 0.51 4.09
N ASP A 100 12.24 1.29 4.98
CA ASP A 100 13.17 2.35 4.58
C ASP A 100 14.42 1.81 3.87
N ASP A 101 14.80 0.56 4.12
CA ASP A 101 15.97 -0.10 3.54
C ASP A 101 15.61 -1.05 2.37
N ALA A 102 14.33 -1.42 2.23
CA ALA A 102 13.90 -2.51 1.38
C ALA A 102 14.20 -2.28 -0.11
N ALA A 103 13.87 -1.12 -0.66
CA ALA A 103 14.12 -0.79 -2.06
C ALA A 103 15.62 -0.90 -2.40
N ASN A 104 16.48 -0.36 -1.54
CA ASN A 104 17.93 -0.41 -1.72
C ASN A 104 18.45 -1.84 -1.62
N LYS A 105 18.01 -2.61 -0.62
CA LYS A 105 18.41 -4.01 -0.45
C LYS A 105 18.01 -4.86 -1.64
N LEU A 106 16.77 -4.78 -2.09
CA LEU A 106 16.29 -5.55 -3.25
C LEU A 106 17.03 -5.14 -4.54
N THR A 107 17.36 -3.87 -4.71
CA THR A 107 18.18 -3.39 -5.85
C THR A 107 19.59 -4.01 -5.82
N VAL A 108 20.23 -4.07 -4.65
CA VAL A 108 21.57 -4.71 -4.50
C VAL A 108 21.48 -6.20 -4.79
N LEU A 109 20.47 -6.89 -4.24
CA LEU A 109 20.27 -8.33 -4.48
C LEU A 109 19.96 -8.60 -5.95
N GLY A 110 19.10 -7.79 -6.61
CA GLY A 110 18.77 -7.92 -8.03
C GLY A 110 19.99 -7.77 -8.93
N THR A 111 20.81 -6.75 -8.67
CA THR A 111 22.03 -6.47 -9.42
C THR A 111 23.09 -7.58 -9.25
N SER A 112 23.15 -8.21 -8.08
CA SER A 112 24.11 -9.28 -7.79
C SER A 112 23.61 -10.69 -8.15
N GLY A 113 22.39 -10.84 -8.67
CA GLY A 113 21.80 -12.14 -8.99
C GLY A 113 21.43 -12.98 -7.75
N GLN A 114 21.04 -12.33 -6.66
CA GLN A 114 20.78 -12.97 -5.36
C GLN A 114 19.40 -12.65 -4.79
N LEU A 115 18.44 -12.27 -5.62
CA LEU A 115 17.06 -12.09 -5.16
C LEU A 115 16.52 -13.38 -4.50
N PRO A 116 15.57 -13.27 -3.56
CA PRO A 116 14.87 -14.45 -3.04
C PRO A 116 13.97 -15.06 -4.13
N ASP A 117 13.39 -16.23 -3.86
CA ASP A 117 12.43 -16.85 -4.79
C ASP A 117 11.11 -16.08 -4.83
N VAL A 118 10.61 -15.71 -3.66
CA VAL A 118 9.41 -14.88 -3.49
C VAL A 118 9.75 -13.67 -2.63
N MET A 119 9.20 -12.53 -2.98
CA MET A 119 9.34 -11.31 -2.18
C MET A 119 8.04 -10.52 -2.17
N THR A 120 7.80 -9.80 -1.09
CA THR A 120 6.83 -8.72 -1.12
C THR A 120 7.42 -7.52 -1.84
N THR A 121 6.63 -6.84 -2.65
CA THR A 121 7.01 -5.65 -3.40
C THR A 121 5.98 -4.54 -3.20
N HIS A 122 6.35 -3.33 -3.56
CA HIS A 122 5.45 -2.18 -3.57
C HIS A 122 5.30 -1.65 -5.00
N PRO A 123 4.14 -1.14 -5.41
CA PRO A 123 3.91 -0.63 -6.76
C PRO A 123 4.97 0.37 -7.25
N LEU A 124 5.51 1.20 -6.35
CA LEU A 124 6.58 2.16 -6.68
C LEU A 124 7.88 1.53 -7.19
N TRP A 125 8.14 0.27 -6.88
CA TRP A 125 9.39 -0.43 -7.27
C TRP A 125 9.22 -1.33 -8.49
N LEU A 126 7.97 -1.69 -8.79
CA LEU A 126 7.66 -2.68 -9.81
C LEU A 126 8.17 -2.26 -11.19
N GLY A 127 8.09 -0.97 -11.55
CA GLY A 127 8.65 -0.45 -12.78
C GLY A 127 10.14 -0.74 -12.92
N GLN A 128 10.94 -0.47 -11.89
CA GLN A 128 12.36 -0.81 -11.89
C GLN A 128 12.61 -2.31 -12.02
N PHE A 129 11.80 -3.13 -11.33
CA PHE A 129 11.99 -4.58 -11.32
C PHE A 129 11.66 -5.21 -12.68
N THR A 130 10.63 -4.73 -13.34
CA THR A 130 10.24 -5.16 -14.70
C THR A 130 11.26 -4.72 -15.75
N GLU A 131 11.69 -3.46 -15.74
CA GLU A 131 12.73 -2.94 -16.64
C GLU A 131 14.06 -3.68 -16.48
N SER A 132 14.40 -4.10 -15.26
CA SER A 132 15.62 -4.85 -14.96
C SER A 132 15.48 -6.35 -15.22
N ASN A 133 14.31 -6.84 -15.60
CA ASN A 133 13.99 -8.27 -15.75
C ASN A 133 14.27 -9.08 -14.47
N TRP A 134 13.92 -8.54 -13.32
CA TRP A 134 14.11 -9.19 -12.02
C TRP A 134 12.91 -9.99 -11.55
N VAL A 135 11.76 -9.82 -12.17
CA VAL A 135 10.50 -10.49 -11.81
C VAL A 135 9.92 -11.27 -12.99
N LEU A 136 9.21 -12.36 -12.70
CA LEU A 136 8.58 -13.22 -13.71
C LEU A 136 7.10 -12.85 -13.89
N PRO A 137 6.61 -12.88 -15.14
CA PRO A 137 5.18 -12.70 -15.41
C PRO A 137 4.36 -13.88 -14.90
N ILE A 138 3.12 -13.57 -14.48
CA ILE A 138 2.13 -14.55 -13.99
C ILE A 138 0.80 -14.45 -14.76
N ASP A 139 0.83 -14.03 -16.03
CA ASP A 139 -0.37 -13.84 -16.85
C ASP A 139 -1.25 -15.10 -16.92
N GLU A 140 -0.65 -16.31 -17.04
CA GLU A 140 -1.38 -17.57 -17.11
C GLU A 140 -2.16 -17.83 -15.81
N TYR A 141 -1.51 -17.67 -14.66
CA TYR A 141 -2.16 -17.77 -13.35
C TYR A 141 -3.30 -16.75 -13.20
N ALA A 142 -3.03 -15.50 -13.55
CA ALA A 142 -4.02 -14.44 -13.44
C ALA A 142 -5.24 -14.70 -14.32
N GLU A 143 -5.06 -15.19 -15.55
CA GLU A 143 -6.19 -15.54 -16.44
C GLU A 143 -6.97 -16.75 -15.95
N GLU A 144 -6.30 -17.77 -15.41
CA GLU A 144 -6.96 -18.99 -14.91
C GLU A 144 -7.78 -18.72 -13.65
N HIS A 145 -7.29 -17.83 -12.76
CA HIS A 145 -7.90 -17.59 -11.45
C HIS A 145 -8.68 -16.27 -11.33
N LYS A 146 -8.74 -15.42 -12.37
CA LYS A 146 -9.36 -14.08 -12.31
C LYS A 146 -10.76 -14.04 -11.72
N ASP A 147 -11.56 -15.07 -11.95
CA ASP A 147 -12.95 -15.14 -11.47
C ASP A 147 -13.07 -15.40 -9.95
N GLU A 148 -12.00 -15.87 -9.33
CA GLU A 148 -11.92 -16.07 -7.88
C GLU A 148 -11.60 -14.76 -7.14
N PHE A 149 -10.94 -13.82 -7.82
CA PHE A 149 -10.54 -12.54 -7.26
C PHE A 149 -11.66 -11.51 -7.33
N VAL A 150 -11.67 -10.60 -6.35
CA VAL A 150 -12.59 -9.45 -6.36
C VAL A 150 -12.28 -8.53 -7.56
N ASP A 151 -13.31 -7.86 -8.05
CA ASP A 151 -13.22 -7.11 -9.31
C ASP A 151 -12.17 -5.99 -9.31
N ILE A 152 -11.92 -5.38 -8.16
CA ILE A 152 -10.86 -4.37 -8.01
C ILE A 152 -9.46 -4.93 -8.36
N ILE A 153 -9.22 -6.20 -8.11
CA ILE A 153 -7.95 -6.86 -8.46
C ILE A 153 -7.94 -7.22 -9.95
N SER A 154 -8.93 -8.00 -10.39
CA SER A 154 -8.93 -8.57 -11.75
C SER A 154 -9.25 -7.54 -12.84
N LYS A 155 -10.09 -6.54 -12.56
CA LYS A 155 -10.52 -5.52 -13.53
C LYS A 155 -9.79 -4.17 -13.40
N SER A 156 -9.05 -3.93 -12.33
CA SER A 156 -8.31 -2.68 -12.13
C SER A 156 -6.81 -2.92 -11.93
N ASN A 157 -6.37 -3.56 -10.85
CA ASN A 157 -4.96 -3.70 -10.54
C ASN A 157 -4.18 -4.45 -11.63
N TRP A 158 -4.61 -5.64 -12.01
CA TRP A 158 -3.96 -6.44 -13.05
C TRP A 158 -4.07 -5.82 -14.45
N VAL A 159 -5.18 -5.12 -14.74
CA VAL A 159 -5.34 -4.40 -16.00
C VAL A 159 -4.33 -3.24 -16.09
N ASN A 160 -4.14 -2.49 -14.98
CA ASN A 160 -3.14 -1.42 -14.91
C ASN A 160 -1.73 -1.96 -15.04
N GLU A 161 -1.41 -3.03 -14.32
CA GLU A 161 -0.08 -3.64 -14.36
C GLU A 161 0.27 -4.11 -15.77
N LYS A 162 -0.66 -4.78 -16.43
CA LYS A 162 -0.49 -5.20 -17.82
C LYS A 162 -0.38 -4.02 -18.80
N ALA A 163 -1.14 -2.96 -18.59
CA ALA A 163 -1.06 -1.75 -19.43
C ALA A 163 0.28 -1.01 -19.25
N ASN A 164 0.81 -0.96 -18.02
CA ASN A 164 2.03 -0.23 -17.70
C ASN A 164 3.31 -1.03 -18.02
N TYR A 165 3.28 -2.35 -17.85
CA TYR A 165 4.48 -3.20 -17.91
C TYR A 165 4.39 -4.32 -18.95
N GLY A 166 3.29 -4.43 -19.69
CA GLY A 166 3.08 -5.46 -20.73
C GLY A 166 2.60 -6.80 -20.21
N HIS A 167 2.80 -7.11 -18.95
CA HIS A 167 2.43 -8.36 -18.27
C HIS A 167 1.91 -8.10 -16.86
N ILE A 168 1.36 -9.14 -16.23
CA ILE A 168 1.00 -9.18 -14.82
C ILE A 168 2.15 -9.87 -14.07
N TYR A 169 2.63 -9.28 -12.98
CA TYR A 169 3.79 -9.77 -12.22
C TYR A 169 3.50 -10.01 -10.75
N THR A 170 2.34 -9.55 -10.25
CA THR A 170 2.07 -9.55 -8.81
C THR A 170 0.72 -10.16 -8.46
N ILE A 171 0.67 -10.78 -7.28
CA ILE A 171 -0.57 -11.09 -6.57
C ILE A 171 -0.60 -10.18 -5.34
N PRO A 172 -1.55 -9.23 -5.23
CA PRO A 172 -1.69 -8.41 -4.05
C PRO A 172 -1.90 -9.25 -2.78
N ASP A 173 -1.32 -8.80 -1.65
CA ASP A 173 -1.51 -9.46 -0.36
C ASP A 173 -2.84 -9.08 0.32
N GLY A 174 -3.45 -8.03 -0.15
CA GLY A 174 -4.71 -7.44 0.26
C GLY A 174 -4.91 -6.13 -0.47
N PHE A 175 -6.00 -5.45 -0.20
CA PHE A 175 -6.22 -4.09 -0.69
C PHE A 175 -6.89 -3.22 0.37
N MET A 176 -6.83 -1.92 0.16
CA MET A 176 -7.48 -0.92 0.99
C MET A 176 -8.39 -0.05 0.14
N VAL A 177 -9.47 0.41 0.76
CA VAL A 177 -10.40 1.37 0.17
C VAL A 177 -10.58 2.49 1.17
N LYS A 178 -10.67 3.73 0.71
CA LYS A 178 -10.89 4.87 1.60
C LYS A 178 -12.33 4.95 2.07
N GLY A 179 -12.50 5.50 3.26
CA GLY A 179 -13.77 5.84 3.84
C GLY A 179 -13.65 7.04 4.78
N ILE A 180 -14.77 7.55 5.21
CA ILE A 180 -14.84 8.58 6.23
C ILE A 180 -15.17 7.90 7.56
N PHE A 181 -14.16 7.71 8.41
CA PHE A 181 -14.39 7.31 9.79
C PHE A 181 -14.97 8.49 10.56
N TYR A 182 -15.95 8.25 11.42
CA TYR A 182 -16.60 9.30 12.18
C TYR A 182 -16.93 8.88 13.61
N ARG A 183 -17.03 9.82 14.49
CA ARG A 183 -17.49 9.65 15.88
C ARG A 183 -19.00 9.53 15.88
N LYS A 184 -19.47 8.27 15.87
CA LYS A 184 -20.90 7.93 15.88
C LYS A 184 -21.58 8.49 17.13
N ASP A 185 -20.93 8.32 18.28
CA ASP A 185 -21.40 8.84 19.56
C ASP A 185 -21.57 10.38 19.58
N TRP A 186 -20.72 11.14 18.85
CA TRP A 186 -20.87 12.59 18.76
C TRP A 186 -22.01 12.98 17.82
N VAL A 187 -22.17 12.29 16.70
CA VAL A 187 -23.29 12.49 15.76
C VAL A 187 -24.62 12.27 16.48
N GLU A 188 -24.73 11.17 17.24
CA GLU A 188 -25.90 10.87 18.05
C GLU A 188 -26.12 11.92 19.15
N GLU A 189 -25.07 12.38 19.85
CA GLU A 189 -25.16 13.42 20.90
C GLU A 189 -25.76 14.72 20.40
N ILE A 190 -25.39 15.13 19.16
CA ILE A 190 -25.89 16.42 18.59
C ILE A 190 -27.15 16.22 17.75
N GLY A 191 -27.63 15.00 17.55
CA GLY A 191 -28.80 14.69 16.73
C GLY A 191 -28.65 15.08 15.26
N TYR A 192 -27.42 14.95 14.70
CA TYR A 192 -27.16 15.26 13.29
C TYR A 192 -27.56 14.07 12.39
N GLU A 193 -28.39 14.41 11.39
CA GLU A 193 -28.78 13.43 10.36
C GLU A 193 -27.77 13.48 9.21
N ILE A 194 -26.96 12.42 9.05
CA ILE A 194 -25.99 12.31 7.96
C ILE A 194 -26.73 12.00 6.67
N PRO A 195 -26.57 12.80 5.60
CA PRO A 195 -27.15 12.48 4.29
C PRO A 195 -26.63 11.16 3.73
N THR A 196 -27.37 10.55 2.83
CA THR A 196 -27.02 9.26 2.22
C THR A 196 -27.18 9.29 0.70
N GLY A 197 -26.55 8.34 -0.02
CA GLY A 197 -26.62 8.29 -1.48
C GLY A 197 -26.08 9.55 -2.14
N ASP A 198 -26.78 10.05 -3.15
CA ASP A 198 -26.38 11.25 -3.91
C ASP A 198 -26.31 12.53 -3.10
N ASP A 199 -26.97 12.58 -1.94
CA ASP A 199 -26.92 13.73 -1.03
C ASP A 199 -25.67 13.71 -0.13
N TRP A 200 -24.93 12.58 -0.06
CA TRP A 200 -23.66 12.47 0.66
C TRP A 200 -22.51 13.00 -0.19
N THR A 201 -22.44 14.30 -0.34
CA THR A 201 -21.44 15.01 -1.14
C THR A 201 -20.27 15.51 -0.29
N TYR A 202 -19.21 16.03 -0.90
CA TYR A 202 -18.11 16.69 -0.17
C TYR A 202 -18.58 17.91 0.62
N GLU A 203 -19.59 18.64 0.12
CA GLU A 203 -20.22 19.73 0.87
C GLU A 203 -20.90 19.22 2.15
N ALA A 204 -21.64 18.12 2.05
CA ALA A 204 -22.25 17.47 3.21
C ALA A 204 -21.18 16.97 4.21
N TYR A 205 -20.03 16.48 3.71
CA TYR A 205 -18.91 16.12 4.57
C TYR A 205 -18.31 17.33 5.30
N PHE A 206 -18.12 18.47 4.63
CA PHE A 206 -17.66 19.70 5.29
C PHE A 206 -18.67 20.22 6.30
N ASP A 207 -19.98 20.09 6.05
CA ASP A 207 -21.02 20.45 7.01
C ASP A 207 -21.00 19.52 8.24
N LEU A 208 -20.76 18.22 8.06
CA LEU A 208 -20.56 17.29 9.17
C LEU A 208 -19.33 17.67 10.02
N ILE A 209 -18.18 17.99 9.39
CA ILE A 209 -16.99 18.48 10.08
C ILE A 209 -17.32 19.72 10.95
N LYS A 210 -18.02 20.67 10.38
CA LYS A 210 -18.44 21.88 11.10
C LYS A 210 -19.38 21.56 12.25
N ALA A 211 -20.37 20.70 12.04
CA ALA A 211 -21.37 20.33 13.05
C ALA A 211 -20.72 19.59 14.25
N LEU A 212 -19.69 18.78 14.01
CA LEU A 212 -18.97 18.05 15.06
C LEU A 212 -17.95 18.90 15.82
N THR A 213 -17.68 20.14 15.36
CA THR A 213 -16.74 21.05 16.04
C THR A 213 -17.41 21.73 17.22
N ASP A 214 -16.91 21.47 18.43
CA ASP A 214 -17.31 22.08 19.67
C ASP A 214 -16.09 22.62 20.44
N LYS A 215 -15.79 23.89 20.25
CA LYS A 215 -14.60 24.52 20.85
C LYS A 215 -14.70 24.61 22.40
N GLU A 216 -15.90 24.63 22.97
CA GLU A 216 -16.10 24.64 24.43
C GLU A 216 -15.71 23.26 25.02
N LYS A 217 -16.06 22.19 24.33
CA LYS A 217 -15.66 20.84 24.70
C LYS A 217 -14.25 20.44 24.21
N LYS A 218 -13.53 21.34 23.53
CA LYS A 218 -12.25 21.07 22.87
C LYS A 218 -12.34 19.90 21.88
N ARG A 219 -13.43 19.86 21.13
CA ARG A 219 -13.66 18.89 20.04
C ARG A 219 -13.51 19.58 18.70
N TYR A 220 -12.84 18.91 17.78
CA TYR A 220 -12.65 19.36 16.41
C TYR A 220 -13.35 18.42 15.45
N GLY A 221 -13.86 18.92 14.35
CA GLY A 221 -14.66 18.12 13.42
C GLY A 221 -13.84 17.15 12.57
N ASN A 222 -12.54 17.43 12.34
CA ASN A 222 -11.72 16.58 11.48
C ASN A 222 -10.29 16.41 12.01
N SER A 223 -9.74 15.24 11.74
CA SER A 223 -8.33 14.89 11.92
C SER A 223 -7.56 15.21 10.64
N PHE A 224 -7.14 16.47 10.52
CA PHE A 224 -6.51 16.98 9.31
C PHE A 224 -5.05 16.50 9.23
N ARG A 225 -4.68 15.89 8.10
CA ARG A 225 -3.30 15.51 7.80
C ARG A 225 -2.60 16.63 7.07
N GLY A 226 -1.72 17.36 7.74
CA GLY A 226 -1.02 18.54 7.18
C GLY A 226 0.41 18.27 6.71
N ALA A 227 0.99 17.09 7.05
CA ALA A 227 2.32 16.67 6.65
C ALA A 227 2.27 15.64 5.50
N ARG A 228 3.32 14.83 5.35
CA ARG A 228 3.44 13.83 4.30
C ARG A 228 2.15 13.01 4.08
N GLY A 229 1.71 12.88 2.84
CA GLY A 229 0.46 12.21 2.44
C GLY A 229 -0.79 13.09 2.58
N ALA A 230 -0.64 14.37 2.90
CA ALA A 230 -1.75 15.32 3.00
C ALA A 230 -2.50 15.53 1.67
N PHE A 231 -1.80 15.36 0.56
CA PHE A 231 -2.36 15.63 -0.76
C PHE A 231 -3.18 14.46 -1.32
N ASP A 232 -3.02 13.23 -0.81
CA ASP A 232 -3.74 12.06 -1.35
C ASP A 232 -5.26 12.15 -1.25
N PRO A 233 -5.86 12.46 -0.07
CA PRO A 233 -7.31 12.67 0.00
C PRO A 233 -7.77 13.93 -0.73
N LEU A 234 -6.94 14.97 -0.78
CA LEU A 234 -7.20 16.18 -1.54
C LEU A 234 -7.21 15.91 -3.05
N LEU A 235 -6.28 15.08 -3.55
CA LEU A 235 -6.24 14.72 -4.98
C LEU A 235 -7.58 14.12 -5.42
N VAL A 236 -8.12 13.16 -4.67
CA VAL A 236 -9.42 12.54 -4.99
C VAL A 236 -10.53 13.59 -5.03
N TYR A 237 -10.54 14.53 -4.08
CA TYR A 237 -11.50 15.61 -4.09
C TYR A 237 -11.34 16.53 -5.30
N LEU A 238 -10.12 16.94 -5.67
CA LEU A 238 -9.87 17.75 -6.86
C LEU A 238 -10.28 17.04 -8.15
N GLN A 239 -10.08 15.73 -8.21
CA GLN A 239 -10.47 14.91 -9.37
C GLN A 239 -11.98 14.86 -9.58
N THR A 240 -12.81 15.12 -8.57
CA THR A 240 -14.26 15.26 -8.77
C THR A 240 -14.62 16.40 -9.72
N PHE A 241 -13.76 17.41 -9.86
CA PHE A 241 -13.94 18.56 -10.76
C PHE A 241 -13.30 18.37 -12.14
N THR A 242 -12.56 17.29 -12.33
CA THR A 242 -11.93 16.97 -13.61
C THR A 242 -12.48 15.69 -14.24
N GLY A 243 -13.60 15.15 -13.72
CA GLY A 243 -14.20 13.90 -14.18
C GLY A 243 -13.36 12.66 -13.82
N GLY A 244 -12.49 12.77 -12.80
CA GLY A 244 -11.58 11.72 -12.36
C GLY A 244 -10.19 11.79 -13.00
N TYR A 245 -9.93 12.69 -13.94
CA TYR A 245 -8.65 12.78 -14.64
C TYR A 245 -7.65 13.67 -13.92
N VAL A 246 -6.36 13.30 -14.00
CA VAL A 246 -5.24 14.16 -13.59
C VAL A 246 -4.70 14.94 -14.78
N TYR A 247 -4.73 14.35 -15.97
CA TYR A 247 -4.17 14.92 -17.18
C TYR A 247 -5.18 14.96 -18.33
N ASP A 248 -4.96 15.91 -19.26
CA ASP A 248 -5.59 15.87 -20.58
C ASP A 248 -4.85 14.90 -21.53
N GLU A 249 -5.38 14.76 -22.76
CA GLU A 249 -4.79 13.88 -23.79
C GLU A 249 -3.36 14.27 -24.20
N GLU A 250 -2.96 15.52 -23.99
CA GLU A 250 -1.61 16.05 -24.27
C GLU A 250 -0.66 15.93 -23.07
N GLY A 251 -1.12 15.38 -21.94
CA GLY A 251 -0.32 15.24 -20.72
C GLY A 251 -0.17 16.51 -19.89
N ASN A 252 -1.04 17.50 -20.08
CA ASN A 252 -1.08 18.65 -19.20
C ASN A 252 -1.93 18.32 -17.95
N CYS A 253 -1.42 18.67 -16.77
CA CYS A 253 -2.13 18.45 -15.53
C CYS A 253 -3.35 19.39 -15.44
N LEU A 254 -4.48 18.84 -15.01
CA LEU A 254 -5.77 19.54 -14.91
C LEU A 254 -6.06 20.11 -13.52
N LEU A 255 -5.21 19.85 -12.54
CA LEU A 255 -5.47 20.20 -11.13
C LEU A 255 -5.37 21.70 -10.82
N ASN A 256 -4.92 22.51 -11.77
CA ASN A 256 -4.87 23.98 -11.63
C ASN A 256 -6.02 24.70 -12.36
N LYS A 257 -7.07 23.99 -12.76
CA LYS A 257 -8.28 24.63 -13.27
C LYS A 257 -8.94 25.49 -12.20
N PRO A 258 -9.67 26.57 -12.58
CA PRO A 258 -10.31 27.45 -11.61
C PRO A 258 -11.19 26.72 -10.59
N GLU A 259 -11.98 25.72 -11.03
CA GLU A 259 -12.81 24.90 -10.17
C GLU A 259 -12.02 24.05 -9.16
N CYS A 260 -10.81 23.63 -9.52
CA CYS A 260 -9.89 22.94 -8.61
C CYS A 260 -9.27 23.92 -7.60
N VAL A 261 -9.01 25.16 -8.01
CA VAL A 261 -8.51 26.21 -7.09
C VAL A 261 -9.58 26.51 -6.02
N ASP A 262 -10.84 26.70 -6.43
CA ASP A 262 -11.95 26.91 -5.50
C ASP A 262 -12.13 25.71 -4.56
N ALA A 263 -12.00 24.48 -5.07
CA ALA A 263 -12.07 23.26 -4.27
C ALA A 263 -10.91 23.14 -3.27
N PHE A 264 -9.70 23.47 -3.68
CA PHE A 264 -8.53 23.52 -2.79
C PHE A 264 -8.73 24.51 -1.65
N GLU A 265 -9.29 25.70 -1.93
CA GLU A 265 -9.59 26.69 -0.91
C GLU A 265 -10.64 26.18 0.08
N LYS A 266 -11.71 25.51 -0.38
CA LYS A 266 -12.72 24.87 0.48
C LYS A 266 -12.12 23.79 1.36
N TRP A 267 -11.26 22.91 0.81
CA TRP A 267 -10.55 21.90 1.58
C TRP A 267 -9.71 22.51 2.69
N CYS A 268 -8.93 23.53 2.36
CA CYS A 268 -8.06 24.21 3.29
C CYS A 268 -8.82 25.11 4.29
N ALA A 269 -10.05 25.52 3.99
CA ALA A 269 -10.90 26.27 4.91
C ALA A 269 -11.18 25.51 6.20
N VAL A 270 -11.24 24.16 6.15
CA VAL A 270 -11.37 23.30 7.33
C VAL A 270 -10.30 23.62 8.40
N TYR A 271 -9.07 23.88 7.96
CA TYR A 271 -7.97 24.32 8.83
C TYR A 271 -8.07 25.81 9.18
N LYS A 272 -8.26 26.68 8.19
CA LYS A 272 -8.23 28.15 8.38
C LYS A 272 -9.37 28.65 9.26
N ASP A 273 -10.54 28.00 9.23
CA ASP A 273 -11.71 28.32 10.05
C ASP A 273 -11.66 27.67 11.44
N GLY A 274 -10.63 26.85 11.70
CA GLY A 274 -10.38 26.27 13.02
C GLY A 274 -11.33 25.12 13.35
N TYR A 275 -11.76 24.34 12.35
CA TYR A 275 -12.49 23.08 12.55
C TYR A 275 -11.56 21.91 12.85
N VAL A 276 -10.25 22.13 12.82
CA VAL A 276 -9.19 21.18 13.15
C VAL A 276 -8.19 21.82 14.13
N PRO A 277 -7.43 21.04 14.89
CA PRO A 277 -6.37 21.58 15.76
C PRO A 277 -5.31 22.33 14.95
N GLU A 278 -4.78 23.43 15.50
CA GLU A 278 -3.78 24.27 14.84
C GLU A 278 -2.48 23.50 14.51
N ASP A 279 -2.07 22.58 15.38
CA ASP A 279 -0.89 21.76 15.20
C ASP A 279 -1.07 20.66 14.14
N SER A 280 -2.31 20.40 13.68
CA SER A 280 -2.61 19.41 12.65
C SER A 280 -1.93 19.70 11.30
N ILE A 281 -1.46 20.91 11.07
CA ILE A 281 -0.62 21.25 9.91
C ILE A 281 0.67 20.42 9.85
N ASN A 282 1.13 19.88 10.99
CA ASN A 282 2.32 19.04 11.11
C ASN A 282 2.00 17.55 11.32
N TRP A 283 0.71 17.19 11.38
CA TRP A 283 0.34 15.80 11.62
C TRP A 283 0.61 14.91 10.41
N GLY A 284 1.27 13.80 10.66
CA GLY A 284 1.36 12.66 9.78
C GLY A 284 0.21 11.68 10.02
N PHE A 285 0.42 10.43 9.61
CA PHE A 285 -0.57 9.36 9.77
C PHE A 285 -0.83 9.04 11.25
N VAL A 286 0.22 8.87 12.03
CA VAL A 286 0.12 8.44 13.43
C VAL A 286 -0.66 9.45 14.27
N GLU A 287 -0.26 10.72 14.22
CA GLU A 287 -0.92 11.79 14.99
C GLU A 287 -2.40 11.96 14.58
N MET A 288 -2.68 11.83 13.28
CA MET A 288 -4.03 11.92 12.76
C MET A 288 -4.92 10.79 13.33
N VAL A 289 -4.45 9.55 13.36
CA VAL A 289 -5.18 8.40 13.88
C VAL A 289 -5.31 8.45 15.40
N ASP A 290 -4.23 8.78 16.11
CA ASP A 290 -4.22 8.85 17.57
C ASP A 290 -5.19 9.92 18.09
N ASN A 291 -5.27 11.08 17.43
CA ASN A 291 -6.17 12.15 17.82
C ASN A 291 -7.66 11.84 17.53
N PHE A 292 -7.95 11.06 16.49
CA PHE A 292 -9.29 10.55 16.23
C PHE A 292 -9.70 9.50 17.27
N THR A 293 -8.90 8.47 17.48
CA THR A 293 -9.21 7.40 18.42
C THR A 293 -9.18 7.87 19.87
N GLY A 294 -8.33 8.86 20.18
CA GLY A 294 -8.26 9.55 21.47
C GLY A 294 -9.42 10.52 21.74
N GLY A 295 -10.31 10.79 20.76
CA GLY A 295 -11.50 11.61 20.94
C GLY A 295 -11.25 13.11 20.94
N LEU A 296 -10.19 13.58 20.28
CA LEU A 296 -9.97 14.99 20.02
C LEU A 296 -10.70 15.45 18.75
N THR A 297 -10.80 14.56 17.74
CA THR A 297 -11.36 14.87 16.43
C THR A 297 -12.54 13.97 16.07
N GLY A 298 -13.48 14.49 15.28
CA GLY A 298 -14.77 13.88 14.99
C GLY A 298 -14.81 13.03 13.72
N THR A 299 -13.97 13.32 12.75
CA THR A 299 -13.87 12.57 11.49
C THR A 299 -12.41 12.38 11.05
N ILE A 300 -12.18 11.38 10.21
CA ILE A 300 -10.92 11.14 9.52
C ILE A 300 -11.19 10.47 8.17
N SER A 301 -10.65 11.03 7.08
CA SER A 301 -10.68 10.41 5.76
C SER A 301 -9.41 9.57 5.58
N ASN A 302 -9.54 8.25 5.51
CA ASN A 302 -8.39 7.37 5.32
C ASN A 302 -8.79 5.99 4.79
N ASP A 303 -7.77 5.19 4.52
CA ASP A 303 -7.89 3.79 4.12
C ASP A 303 -8.40 2.90 5.27
N SER A 304 -8.87 1.71 4.93
CA SER A 304 -9.46 0.75 5.87
C SER A 304 -8.52 0.31 7.01
N GLU A 305 -7.21 0.52 6.89
CA GLU A 305 -6.21 0.20 7.93
C GLU A 305 -6.49 0.91 9.27
N VAL A 306 -7.15 2.07 9.26
CA VAL A 306 -7.52 2.81 10.47
C VAL A 306 -8.54 2.04 11.32
N ALA A 307 -9.30 1.11 10.73
CA ALA A 307 -10.25 0.28 11.47
C ALA A 307 -9.57 -0.51 12.59
N VAL A 308 -8.36 -1.02 12.38
CA VAL A 308 -7.58 -1.75 13.41
C VAL A 308 -7.30 -0.87 14.64
N ALA A 309 -6.95 0.39 14.42
CA ALA A 309 -6.73 1.34 15.51
C ALA A 309 -8.04 1.68 16.25
N CYS A 310 -9.16 1.80 15.51
CA CYS A 310 -10.48 2.01 16.09
C CYS A 310 -10.92 0.80 16.93
N GLU A 311 -10.80 -0.42 16.40
CA GLU A 311 -11.15 -1.66 17.13
C GLU A 311 -10.31 -1.84 18.39
N THR A 312 -9.05 -1.40 18.36
CA THR A 312 -8.14 -1.52 19.50
C THR A 312 -8.41 -0.48 20.59
N ASN A 313 -8.71 0.77 20.21
CA ASN A 313 -8.72 1.91 21.13
C ASN A 313 -10.11 2.47 21.42
N MET A 314 -11.14 2.06 20.68
CA MET A 314 -12.50 2.58 20.81
C MET A 314 -13.50 1.44 21.01
N LYS A 315 -14.66 1.79 21.55
CA LYS A 315 -15.78 0.85 21.62
C LYS A 315 -16.58 0.87 20.31
N PRO A 316 -17.24 -0.23 19.92
CA PRO A 316 -17.99 -0.30 18.65
C PRO A 316 -19.08 0.78 18.50
N GLU A 317 -19.70 1.22 19.59
CA GLU A 317 -20.70 2.26 19.58
C GLU A 317 -20.14 3.68 19.37
N GLN A 318 -18.81 3.87 19.47
CA GLN A 318 -18.18 5.21 19.39
C GLN A 318 -17.80 5.61 17.98
N TRP A 319 -17.68 4.69 17.06
CA TRP A 319 -17.22 4.96 15.72
C TRP A 319 -18.01 4.22 14.65
N GLY A 320 -17.93 4.73 13.45
CA GLY A 320 -18.47 4.11 12.24
C GLY A 320 -17.71 4.58 11.02
N VAL A 321 -18.05 4.02 9.88
CA VAL A 321 -17.47 4.37 8.59
C VAL A 321 -18.60 4.73 7.62
N LEU A 322 -18.42 5.85 6.92
CA LEU A 322 -19.25 6.26 5.79
C LEU A 322 -18.48 6.01 4.49
N PRO A 323 -19.15 5.80 3.36
CA PRO A 323 -18.51 5.81 2.07
C PRO A 323 -17.78 7.13 1.83
N MET A 324 -16.91 7.19 0.83
CA MET A 324 -16.40 8.47 0.35
C MET A 324 -17.55 9.31 -0.19
N PRO A 325 -17.48 10.64 -0.04
CA PRO A 325 -18.49 11.52 -0.60
C PRO A 325 -18.52 11.45 -2.13
N VAL A 326 -19.72 11.55 -2.71
CA VAL A 326 -19.86 11.62 -4.17
C VAL A 326 -19.50 13.00 -4.71
N SER A 327 -19.13 13.06 -5.98
CA SER A 327 -18.90 14.28 -6.72
C SER A 327 -20.18 15.12 -6.81
N THR A 328 -20.08 16.43 -6.56
CA THR A 328 -21.18 17.38 -6.78
C THR A 328 -21.40 17.72 -8.25
N VAL A 329 -20.48 17.31 -9.14
CA VAL A 329 -20.53 17.63 -10.57
C VAL A 329 -21.28 16.54 -11.37
N ASP A 330 -20.98 15.28 -11.10
CA ASP A 330 -21.50 14.15 -11.90
C ASP A 330 -21.96 12.95 -11.05
N HIS A 331 -22.04 13.10 -9.72
CA HIS A 331 -22.44 12.12 -8.71
C HIS A 331 -21.58 10.83 -8.69
N LYS A 332 -20.45 10.80 -9.39
CA LYS A 332 -19.55 9.67 -9.31
C LYS A 332 -18.94 9.51 -7.92
N LEU A 333 -18.82 8.27 -7.49
CA LEU A 333 -18.10 7.89 -6.29
C LEU A 333 -16.63 7.66 -6.65
N LEU A 334 -15.81 8.70 -6.59
CA LEU A 334 -14.38 8.57 -6.80
C LEU A 334 -13.70 8.03 -5.55
N ASN A 335 -13.02 6.91 -5.67
CA ASN A 335 -12.27 6.36 -4.56
C ASN A 335 -11.00 5.65 -5.03
N THR A 336 -9.93 5.83 -4.30
CA THR A 336 -8.70 5.09 -4.55
C THR A 336 -8.78 3.72 -3.90
N SER A 337 -8.32 2.71 -4.63
CA SER A 337 -7.98 1.43 -4.04
C SER A 337 -6.47 1.27 -4.14
N SER A 338 -5.84 0.92 -3.05
CA SER A 338 -4.42 0.64 -3.01
C SER A 338 -4.16 -0.77 -2.51
N SER A 339 -3.27 -1.48 -3.20
CA SER A 339 -2.66 -2.70 -2.68
C SER A 339 -1.24 -2.32 -2.29
N PRO A 340 -0.99 -2.04 -1.00
CA PRO A 340 0.28 -1.46 -0.59
C PRO A 340 1.44 -2.40 -0.82
N TYR A 341 1.17 -3.70 -0.73
CA TYR A 341 2.15 -4.75 -0.98
C TYR A 341 1.57 -5.87 -1.83
N SER A 342 2.45 -6.54 -2.57
CA SER A 342 2.09 -7.66 -3.43
C SER A 342 3.21 -8.69 -3.40
N TYR A 343 2.86 -9.95 -3.57
CA TYR A 343 3.83 -11.03 -3.77
C TYR A 343 4.27 -11.05 -5.23
N THR A 344 5.57 -11.32 -5.47
CA THR A 344 6.12 -11.49 -6.81
C THR A 344 7.20 -12.56 -6.81
N ILE A 345 7.42 -13.21 -7.96
CA ILE A 345 8.43 -14.24 -8.18
C ILE A 345 9.66 -13.60 -8.80
N SER A 346 10.82 -13.91 -8.26
CA SER A 346 12.10 -13.49 -8.84
C SER A 346 12.39 -14.25 -10.13
N ALA A 347 12.83 -13.54 -11.16
CA ALA A 347 13.41 -14.15 -12.37
C ALA A 347 14.75 -14.88 -12.11
N GLN A 348 15.31 -14.75 -10.90
CA GLN A 348 16.53 -15.41 -10.45
C GLN A 348 16.24 -16.68 -9.64
N SER A 349 14.96 -17.04 -9.44
CA SER A 349 14.58 -18.27 -8.76
C SER A 349 14.92 -19.50 -9.60
N GLU A 350 15.45 -20.52 -8.95
CA GLU A 350 15.62 -21.86 -9.53
C GLU A 350 14.35 -22.73 -9.39
N HIS A 351 13.32 -22.21 -8.67
CA HIS A 351 12.09 -22.91 -8.32
C HIS A 351 10.82 -22.05 -8.59
N PRO A 352 10.63 -21.54 -9.83
CA PRO A 352 9.52 -20.60 -10.11
C PRO A 352 8.13 -21.23 -9.93
N ASP A 353 7.96 -22.52 -10.21
CA ASP A 353 6.68 -23.22 -10.05
C ASP A 353 6.31 -23.35 -8.56
N GLU A 354 7.28 -23.70 -7.72
CA GLU A 354 7.08 -23.79 -6.27
C GLU A 354 6.92 -22.42 -5.64
N ALA A 355 7.56 -21.39 -6.20
CA ALA A 355 7.37 -20.00 -5.80
C ALA A 355 5.93 -19.53 -6.09
N LEU A 356 5.40 -19.85 -7.27
CA LEU A 356 4.00 -19.57 -7.61
C LEU A 356 3.03 -20.35 -6.70
N MET A 357 3.33 -21.62 -6.41
CA MET A 357 2.55 -22.42 -5.47
C MET A 357 2.52 -21.79 -4.07
N LEU A 358 3.64 -21.22 -3.60
CA LEU A 358 3.68 -20.49 -2.33
C LEU A 358 2.83 -19.23 -2.39
N MET A 359 2.90 -18.43 -3.46
CA MET A 359 2.08 -17.24 -3.61
C MET A 359 0.58 -17.57 -3.60
N ASP A 360 0.16 -18.58 -4.36
CA ASP A 360 -1.23 -19.06 -4.34
C ASP A 360 -1.66 -19.54 -2.94
N TYR A 361 -0.78 -20.25 -2.24
CA TYR A 361 -1.03 -20.70 -0.87
C TYR A 361 -1.27 -19.54 0.10
N LEU A 362 -0.46 -18.48 0.00
CA LEU A 362 -0.58 -17.28 0.84
C LEU A 362 -1.91 -16.56 0.63
N VAL A 363 -2.45 -16.60 -0.59
CA VAL A 363 -3.72 -15.93 -0.95
C VAL A 363 -4.93 -16.87 -0.93
N LYS A 364 -4.80 -18.11 -0.44
CA LYS A 364 -5.97 -18.93 -0.11
C LYS A 364 -6.88 -18.18 0.86
N PRO A 365 -8.21 -18.27 0.73
CA PRO A 365 -9.15 -17.46 1.52
C PRO A 365 -8.84 -17.45 3.02
N GLU A 366 -8.58 -18.61 3.63
CA GLU A 366 -8.29 -18.74 5.05
C GLU A 366 -7.00 -18.03 5.48
N ASN A 367 -5.93 -18.12 4.67
CA ASN A 367 -4.65 -17.48 4.97
C ASN A 367 -4.71 -15.97 4.70
N ASN A 368 -5.35 -15.58 3.58
CA ASN A 368 -5.47 -14.17 3.22
C ASN A 368 -6.36 -13.40 4.19
N ILE A 369 -7.46 -14.00 4.68
CA ILE A 369 -8.30 -13.42 5.73
C ILE A 369 -7.49 -13.18 7.02
N GLU A 370 -6.74 -14.20 7.47
CA GLU A 370 -5.90 -14.10 8.68
C GLU A 370 -4.88 -12.96 8.53
N TYR A 371 -4.22 -12.88 7.36
CA TYR A 371 -3.27 -11.82 7.05
C TYR A 371 -3.91 -10.43 7.01
N CYS A 372 -5.02 -10.29 6.30
CA CYS A 372 -5.68 -9.00 6.12
C CYS A 372 -6.18 -8.40 7.44
N LYS A 373 -6.64 -9.23 8.38
CA LYS A 373 -7.04 -8.79 9.72
C LYS A 373 -5.89 -8.16 10.52
N LEU A 374 -4.64 -8.51 10.25
CA LEU A 374 -3.49 -7.92 10.94
C LEU A 374 -3.23 -6.46 10.56
N GLY A 375 -3.54 -6.09 9.32
CA GLY A 375 -3.21 -4.78 8.75
C GLY A 375 -4.42 -3.93 8.39
N GLY A 376 -5.64 -4.37 8.71
CA GLY A 376 -6.86 -3.66 8.28
C GLY A 376 -7.05 -3.67 6.76
N LEU A 377 -6.50 -4.68 6.09
CA LEU A 377 -6.66 -4.90 4.66
C LEU A 377 -7.98 -5.62 4.37
N ILE A 378 -8.41 -5.54 3.13
CA ILE A 378 -9.53 -6.30 2.60
C ILE A 378 -8.96 -7.47 1.78
N PRO A 379 -9.46 -8.70 2.00
CA PRO A 379 -9.00 -9.86 1.27
C PRO A 379 -9.33 -9.80 -0.23
N ILE A 380 -8.45 -10.40 -1.04
CA ILE A 380 -8.53 -10.33 -2.50
C ILE A 380 -9.37 -11.43 -3.15
N LYS A 381 -9.76 -12.47 -2.43
CA LYS A 381 -10.60 -13.54 -2.94
C LYS A 381 -12.08 -13.30 -2.59
N LYS A 382 -12.99 -13.49 -3.55
CA LYS A 382 -14.45 -13.31 -3.37
C LYS A 382 -15.01 -14.16 -2.22
N GLU A 383 -14.44 -15.33 -1.99
CA GLU A 383 -14.90 -16.25 -0.94
C GLU A 383 -14.71 -15.67 0.48
N ALA A 384 -13.78 -14.72 0.65
CA ALA A 384 -13.52 -14.09 1.94
C ALA A 384 -14.71 -13.27 2.48
N SER A 385 -15.66 -12.85 1.62
CA SER A 385 -16.90 -12.19 2.05
C SER A 385 -17.79 -13.07 2.95
N LYS A 386 -17.51 -14.37 3.02
CA LYS A 386 -18.17 -15.29 3.94
C LYS A 386 -17.68 -15.15 5.39
N ASP A 387 -16.51 -14.54 5.62
CA ASP A 387 -16.03 -14.22 6.96
C ASP A 387 -16.86 -13.07 7.55
N PRO A 388 -17.36 -13.18 8.80
CA PRO A 388 -18.18 -12.13 9.42
C PRO A 388 -17.52 -10.75 9.46
N THR A 389 -16.20 -10.67 9.53
CA THR A 389 -15.46 -9.39 9.50
C THR A 389 -15.70 -8.62 8.20
N TYR A 390 -15.81 -9.36 7.08
CA TYR A 390 -15.96 -8.81 5.73
C TYR A 390 -17.37 -9.02 5.16
N GLY A 391 -18.31 -9.51 5.98
CA GLY A 391 -19.72 -9.68 5.61
C GLY A 391 -20.49 -8.34 5.65
N GLU A 392 -21.78 -8.42 5.27
CA GLU A 392 -22.67 -7.25 5.12
C GLU A 392 -22.82 -6.42 6.41
N ASP A 393 -22.75 -7.06 7.58
CA ASP A 393 -22.88 -6.42 8.90
C ASP A 393 -21.51 -6.26 9.60
N GLY A 394 -20.42 -6.58 8.92
CA GLY A 394 -19.08 -6.51 9.47
C GLY A 394 -18.52 -5.09 9.55
N PRO A 395 -17.44 -4.90 10.31
CA PRO A 395 -16.79 -3.58 10.44
C PRO A 395 -16.26 -3.01 9.13
N TYR A 396 -16.04 -3.87 8.13
CA TYR A 396 -15.59 -3.47 6.79
C TYR A 396 -16.73 -3.29 5.79
N ALA A 397 -17.99 -3.47 6.18
CA ALA A 397 -19.15 -3.40 5.29
C ALA A 397 -19.22 -2.08 4.49
N ALA A 398 -18.98 -0.94 5.15
CA ALA A 398 -19.02 0.37 4.48
C ALA A 398 -17.98 0.50 3.37
N PHE A 399 -16.80 -0.10 3.53
CA PHE A 399 -15.75 -0.12 2.50
C PHE A 399 -16.12 -1.01 1.32
N LEU A 400 -16.70 -2.18 1.61
CA LEU A 400 -17.07 -3.16 0.59
C LEU A 400 -18.31 -2.74 -0.19
N ASN A 401 -19.28 -2.12 0.47
CA ASN A 401 -20.51 -1.66 -0.18
C ASN A 401 -20.23 -0.59 -1.24
N GLN A 402 -19.22 0.25 -1.06
CA GLN A 402 -18.80 1.21 -2.08
C GLN A 402 -18.39 0.53 -3.40
N LEU A 403 -17.74 -0.63 -3.34
CA LEU A 403 -17.28 -1.36 -4.53
C LEU A 403 -18.44 -1.91 -5.38
N ASN A 404 -19.63 -2.02 -4.78
CA ASN A 404 -20.85 -2.47 -5.47
C ASN A 404 -21.65 -1.30 -6.06
N ASP A 405 -21.24 -0.05 -5.80
CA ASP A 405 -21.89 1.13 -6.38
C ASP A 405 -21.61 1.19 -7.89
N PRO A 406 -22.65 1.35 -8.74
CA PRO A 406 -22.46 1.42 -10.19
C PRO A 406 -21.60 2.60 -10.64
N ASP A 407 -21.55 3.68 -9.84
CA ASP A 407 -20.78 4.88 -10.11
C ASP A 407 -19.40 4.87 -9.46
N PHE A 408 -19.03 3.74 -8.81
CA PHE A 408 -17.69 3.57 -8.22
C PHE A 408 -16.63 3.63 -9.30
N THR A 409 -15.77 4.64 -9.18
CA THR A 409 -14.72 4.92 -10.15
C THR A 409 -13.37 5.03 -9.45
N VAL A 410 -12.39 4.26 -9.92
CA VAL A 410 -10.99 4.35 -9.47
C VAL A 410 -10.29 5.41 -10.33
N PRO A 411 -9.96 6.58 -9.78
CA PRO A 411 -9.22 7.59 -10.52
C PRO A 411 -7.74 7.22 -10.57
N PRO A 412 -7.00 7.64 -11.62
CA PRO A 412 -5.54 7.52 -11.64
C PRO A 412 -4.92 8.35 -10.51
N MET A 413 -3.76 7.91 -10.03
CA MET A 413 -2.94 8.69 -9.11
C MET A 413 -2.09 9.72 -9.90
N TYR A 414 -0.93 10.07 -9.38
CA TYR A 414 -0.10 11.15 -9.93
C TYR A 414 0.49 10.87 -11.31
N GLY A 415 0.63 9.61 -11.72
CA GLY A 415 1.14 9.19 -13.02
C GLY A 415 2.06 7.97 -12.96
N PRO A 416 2.45 7.43 -14.12
CA PRO A 416 3.27 6.21 -14.23
C PRO A 416 4.76 6.43 -14.00
N PHE A 417 5.20 7.64 -13.69
CA PHE A 417 6.58 8.01 -13.38
C PHE A 417 6.84 7.98 -11.87
N ASN A 418 8.12 7.99 -11.48
CA ASN A 418 8.49 8.12 -10.09
C ASN A 418 8.11 9.52 -9.56
N TYR A 419 7.24 9.57 -8.56
CA TYR A 419 6.78 10.79 -7.88
C TYR A 419 7.07 10.79 -6.38
N THR A 420 7.97 9.92 -5.92
CA THR A 420 8.27 9.75 -4.49
C THR A 420 8.66 11.07 -3.81
N ASP A 421 9.51 11.87 -4.43
CA ASP A 421 9.94 13.18 -3.94
C ASP A 421 8.80 14.20 -3.86
N LEU A 422 7.89 14.18 -4.85
CA LEU A 422 6.70 15.04 -4.84
C LEU A 422 5.78 14.68 -3.68
N HIS A 423 5.52 13.38 -3.50
CA HIS A 423 4.65 12.87 -2.46
C HIS A 423 5.26 13.02 -1.05
N GLN A 424 6.57 12.79 -0.91
CA GLN A 424 7.26 12.86 0.37
C GLN A 424 7.42 14.30 0.87
N ASP A 425 7.75 15.24 -0.02
CA ASP A 425 8.23 16.56 0.36
C ASP A 425 7.43 17.71 -0.27
N THR A 426 7.17 17.68 -1.58
CA THR A 426 6.70 18.86 -2.32
C THR A 426 5.23 19.18 -2.04
N PHE A 427 4.34 18.20 -2.15
CA PHE A 427 2.90 18.45 -2.14
C PHE A 427 2.42 19.05 -0.82
N HIS A 428 2.79 18.47 0.32
CA HIS A 428 2.38 19.02 1.60
C HIS A 428 3.08 20.36 1.91
N ALA A 429 4.33 20.55 1.48
CA ALA A 429 5.03 21.80 1.68
C ALA A 429 4.38 22.97 0.92
N GLU A 430 3.90 22.74 -0.31
CA GLU A 430 3.14 23.74 -1.06
C GLU A 430 1.81 24.07 -0.36
N MET A 431 1.06 23.06 0.08
CA MET A 431 -0.19 23.28 0.84
C MET A 431 0.08 24.04 2.16
N GLN A 432 1.12 23.70 2.90
CA GLN A 432 1.47 24.42 4.14
C GLN A 432 1.80 25.89 3.90
N LYS A 433 2.43 26.25 2.77
CA LYS A 433 2.65 27.67 2.43
C LYS A 433 1.34 28.44 2.30
N TYR A 434 0.32 27.84 1.69
CA TYR A 434 -1.02 28.45 1.61
C TYR A 434 -1.70 28.55 2.99
N LEU A 435 -1.66 27.48 3.79
CA LEU A 435 -2.24 27.46 5.13
C LEU A 435 -1.61 28.51 6.05
N LEU A 436 -0.33 28.80 5.87
CA LEU A 436 0.43 29.84 6.58
C LEU A 436 0.33 31.24 5.94
N GLY A 437 -0.49 31.43 4.90
CA GLY A 437 -0.67 32.72 4.23
C GLY A 437 0.54 33.21 3.44
N LYS A 438 1.45 32.31 3.03
CA LYS A 438 2.68 32.66 2.31
C LYS A 438 2.55 32.54 0.80
N GLN A 439 1.47 31.95 0.31
CA GLN A 439 1.24 31.67 -1.10
C GLN A 439 -0.26 31.66 -1.39
N SER A 440 -0.70 31.96 -2.60
CA SER A 440 -2.08 31.81 -3.02
C SER A 440 -2.43 30.36 -3.33
N ALA A 441 -3.71 30.00 -3.33
CA ALA A 441 -4.20 28.69 -3.76
C ALA A 441 -3.83 28.41 -5.22
N GLU A 442 -3.99 29.41 -6.09
CA GLU A 442 -3.61 29.33 -7.50
C GLU A 442 -2.13 29.03 -7.70
N ASP A 443 -1.23 29.71 -6.95
CA ASP A 443 0.22 29.43 -7.03
C ASP A 443 0.57 28.02 -6.58
N VAL A 444 -0.09 27.50 -5.50
CA VAL A 444 0.12 26.13 -5.05
C VAL A 444 -0.20 25.14 -6.16
N LEU A 445 -1.41 25.23 -6.71
CA LEU A 445 -1.86 24.27 -7.72
C LEU A 445 -1.11 24.45 -9.05
N ASN A 446 -0.69 25.66 -9.41
CA ASN A 446 0.17 25.90 -10.56
C ASN A 446 1.55 25.27 -10.37
N ASN A 447 2.18 25.38 -9.19
CA ASN A 447 3.48 24.79 -8.93
C ASN A 447 3.41 23.25 -9.05
N ILE A 448 2.39 22.65 -8.44
CA ILE A 448 2.17 21.19 -8.48
C ILE A 448 1.87 20.75 -9.92
N SER A 449 0.92 21.40 -10.59
CA SER A 449 0.49 21.02 -11.95
C SER A 449 1.60 21.18 -13.00
N ASN A 450 2.44 22.20 -12.87
CA ASN A 450 3.56 22.40 -13.78
C ASN A 450 4.61 21.29 -13.65
N GLU A 451 4.92 20.87 -12.42
CA GLU A 451 5.86 19.77 -12.19
C GLU A 451 5.29 18.43 -12.66
N LEU A 452 4.01 18.15 -12.36
CA LEU A 452 3.34 16.95 -12.85
C LEU A 452 3.25 16.92 -14.38
N THR A 453 2.90 18.03 -15.03
CA THR A 453 2.89 18.16 -16.49
C THR A 453 4.27 17.88 -17.10
N LYS A 454 5.31 18.46 -16.52
CA LYS A 454 6.69 18.23 -16.98
C LYS A 454 7.05 16.75 -16.94
N ARG A 455 6.83 16.08 -15.80
CA ARG A 455 7.15 14.65 -15.64
C ARG A 455 6.32 13.76 -16.56
N MET A 456 5.03 14.06 -16.73
CA MET A 456 4.19 13.31 -17.66
C MET A 456 4.69 13.42 -19.10
N LYS A 457 5.05 14.62 -19.55
CA LYS A 457 5.60 14.83 -20.91
C LYS A 457 6.96 14.17 -21.11
N GLU A 458 7.81 14.19 -20.10
CA GLU A 458 9.08 13.45 -20.11
C GLU A 458 8.86 11.95 -20.20
N TYR A 459 7.90 11.42 -19.45
CA TYR A 459 7.52 10.00 -19.50
C TYR A 459 6.98 9.59 -20.88
N LEU A 460 6.03 10.35 -21.42
CA LEU A 460 5.45 10.08 -22.76
C LEU A 460 6.50 10.15 -23.88
N ALA A 461 7.45 11.07 -23.78
CA ALA A 461 8.55 11.20 -24.75
C ALA A 461 9.55 10.02 -24.66
N ALA A 462 9.74 9.46 -23.49
CA ALA A 462 10.63 8.32 -23.27
C ALA A 462 9.97 6.96 -23.59
N ASN A 463 8.64 6.89 -23.59
CA ASN A 463 7.85 5.67 -23.74
C ASN A 463 6.84 5.85 -24.88
N GLU A 464 7.31 5.79 -26.12
CA GLU A 464 6.44 5.94 -27.31
C GLU A 464 5.30 4.91 -27.31
N GLY A 465 4.07 5.37 -27.46
CA GLY A 465 2.86 4.54 -27.49
C GLY A 465 2.21 4.32 -26.11
N SER A 466 2.78 4.84 -25.03
CA SER A 466 2.12 4.82 -23.72
C SER A 466 0.89 5.72 -23.73
N ALA A 467 -0.19 5.23 -23.11
CA ALA A 467 -1.42 5.99 -22.93
C ALA A 467 -1.44 6.68 -21.56
N ILE A 468 -2.14 7.80 -21.48
CA ILE A 468 -2.45 8.45 -20.21
C ILE A 468 -3.55 7.64 -19.51
N GLU A 469 -3.34 7.35 -18.23
CA GLU A 469 -4.32 6.60 -17.44
C GLU A 469 -5.65 7.35 -17.33
N SER A 470 -6.74 6.61 -17.53
CA SER A 470 -8.11 7.10 -17.42
C SER A 470 -8.77 6.59 -16.15
N PRO A 471 -9.75 7.31 -15.60
CA PRO A 471 -10.61 6.80 -14.55
C PRO A 471 -11.30 5.49 -14.99
N ARG A 472 -11.44 4.53 -14.08
CA ARG A 472 -12.01 3.20 -14.38
C ARG A 472 -13.20 2.90 -13.49
N THR A 473 -14.29 2.52 -14.09
CA THR A 473 -15.42 1.90 -13.40
C THR A 473 -15.18 0.40 -13.30
N LEU A 474 -15.62 -0.23 -12.22
CA LEU A 474 -15.50 -1.68 -12.02
C LEU A 474 -16.57 -2.49 -12.73
N GLN A 475 -17.61 -1.83 -13.29
CA GLN A 475 -18.73 -2.45 -13.97
C GLN A 475 -18.60 -2.43 -15.49
#